data_16bf02ccaaa8e9318e372e1708b7a3c2
#
_entry.id   16bf02ccaaa8e9318e372e1708b7a3c2
#
_cell.length_a   1.000
_cell.length_b   1.000
_cell.length_c   1.000
_cell.angle_alpha   90.00
_cell.angle_beta   90.00
_cell.angle_gamma   90.00
#
_symmetry.space_group_name_H-M   'P 1'
#
loop_
_entity.id
_entity.type
_entity.pdbx_description
1 polymer ?
#
loop_
_entity_poly.entity_id
_entity_poly.type
_entity_poly.pdbx_seq_one_letter_code
_entity_poly.pdbx_strand_id
1 'polypeptide(L)'
;MEYDFELVGKIGSMALIRREDADIDYNIFSRLGRELRPGLIWVTSGAAEIGRLDYMKRTGHELTCDSVDAKTDYAAQGQSILMEQYRHFIRQEYSVRQVLVEHQHFNDPEKREHIRRLFLRARDQGAIPIVNYNDPVSDEENRKWELFNLRREHRVVHECVDNDETAAVIAGLVTTKVL
;
A
#
# COMPACT_ATOMS: atom_id res chain seq x y z
N MET A 1 -5.69 -10.11 26.53
CA MET A 1 -5.52 -8.84 25.80
C MET A 1 -6.46 -8.86 24.61
N GLU A 2 -7.25 -7.83 24.46
CA GLU A 2 -8.12 -7.67 23.29
C GLU A 2 -7.28 -6.95 22.21
N TYR A 3 -7.23 -7.50 21.02
CA TYR A 3 -6.50 -6.92 19.90
C TYR A 3 -7.43 -6.08 19.04
N ASP A 4 -6.94 -4.96 18.52
CA ASP A 4 -7.67 -4.12 17.57
C ASP A 4 -7.86 -4.83 16.22
N PHE A 5 -6.83 -5.57 15.78
CA PHE A 5 -6.80 -6.31 14.52
C PHE A 5 -6.20 -7.71 14.71
N GLU A 6 -6.65 -8.65 13.90
CA GLU A 6 -6.07 -9.99 13.87
C GLU A 6 -4.69 -10.01 13.22
N LEU A 7 -4.54 -9.27 12.13
CA LEU A 7 -3.34 -9.29 11.29
C LEU A 7 -3.13 -7.94 10.61
N VAL A 8 -1.89 -7.50 10.57
CA VAL A 8 -1.37 -6.58 9.55
C VAL A 8 -0.52 -7.43 8.60
N GLY A 9 -0.98 -7.58 7.37
CA GLY A 9 -0.29 -8.39 6.36
C GLY A 9 0.26 -7.52 5.22
N LYS A 10 1.32 -8.01 4.55
CA LYS A 10 1.94 -7.32 3.40
C LYS A 10 2.15 -8.26 2.22
N ILE A 11 1.98 -7.72 1.01
CA ILE A 11 2.35 -8.41 -0.23
C ILE A 11 3.26 -7.56 -1.10
N GLY A 12 4.35 -8.17 -1.59
CA GLY A 12 5.29 -7.52 -2.51
C GLY A 12 4.79 -7.50 -3.96
N SER A 13 5.28 -6.54 -4.74
CA SER A 13 4.88 -6.31 -6.14
C SER A 13 5.02 -7.56 -7.01
N MET A 14 6.14 -8.28 -6.88
CA MET A 14 6.43 -9.44 -7.73
C MET A 14 5.51 -10.64 -7.48
N ALA A 15 4.83 -10.70 -6.33
CA ALA A 15 3.83 -11.72 -6.06
C ALA A 15 2.50 -11.46 -6.76
N LEU A 16 2.28 -10.24 -7.23
CA LEU A 16 1.06 -9.82 -7.93
C LEU A 16 1.18 -9.92 -9.46
N ILE A 17 2.36 -10.29 -9.95
CA ILE A 17 2.68 -10.34 -11.37
C ILE A 17 3.05 -11.76 -11.78
N ARG A 18 2.42 -12.24 -12.82
CA ARG A 18 2.77 -13.50 -13.49
C ARG A 18 3.84 -13.22 -14.53
N ARG A 19 5.06 -13.70 -14.27
CA ARG A 19 6.25 -13.37 -15.07
C ARG A 19 6.24 -14.00 -16.46
N GLU A 20 5.62 -15.18 -16.59
CA GLU A 20 5.63 -15.98 -17.82
C GLU A 20 4.98 -15.26 -19.00
N ASP A 21 3.97 -14.47 -18.73
CA ASP A 21 3.20 -13.74 -19.75
C ASP A 21 3.11 -12.23 -19.46
N ALA A 22 3.90 -11.74 -18.52
CA ALA A 22 3.95 -10.33 -18.13
C ALA A 22 2.56 -9.74 -17.88
N ASP A 23 1.77 -10.42 -17.05
CA ASP A 23 0.42 -10.00 -16.70
C ASP A 23 0.17 -10.02 -15.18
N ILE A 24 -0.95 -9.43 -14.77
CA ILE A 24 -1.44 -9.49 -13.39
C ILE A 24 -1.75 -10.94 -13.02
N ASP A 25 -1.30 -11.39 -11.85
CA ASP A 25 -1.64 -12.71 -11.34
C ASP A 25 -3.03 -12.70 -10.65
N TYR A 26 -4.06 -12.89 -11.44
CA TYR A 26 -5.44 -12.95 -10.96
C TYR A 26 -5.68 -14.11 -9.97
N ASN A 27 -4.86 -15.17 -10.00
CA ASN A 27 -4.98 -16.27 -9.04
C ASN A 27 -4.60 -15.82 -7.63
N ILE A 28 -3.57 -14.99 -7.51
CA ILE A 28 -3.18 -14.40 -6.22
C ILE A 28 -4.30 -13.49 -5.70
N PHE A 29 -4.86 -12.61 -6.53
CA PHE A 29 -5.99 -11.76 -6.13
C PHE A 29 -7.22 -12.58 -5.72
N SER A 30 -7.52 -13.65 -6.44
CA SER A 30 -8.61 -14.57 -6.09
C SER A 30 -8.39 -15.25 -4.73
N ARG A 31 -7.16 -15.65 -4.43
CA ARG A 31 -6.79 -16.23 -3.12
C ARG A 31 -6.90 -15.17 -2.01
N LEU A 32 -6.32 -14.00 -2.21
CA LEU A 32 -6.42 -12.88 -1.27
C LEU A 32 -7.87 -12.50 -1.00
N GLY A 33 -8.69 -12.41 -2.04
CA GLY A 33 -10.11 -12.07 -1.91
C GLY A 33 -10.93 -13.03 -1.07
N ARG A 34 -10.50 -14.30 -0.93
CA ARG A 34 -11.13 -15.28 -0.03
C ARG A 34 -10.71 -15.12 1.42
N GLU A 35 -9.48 -14.67 1.66
CA GLU A 35 -8.88 -14.56 2.99
C GLU A 35 -9.10 -13.18 3.63
N LEU A 36 -9.11 -12.13 2.82
CA LEU A 36 -9.27 -10.77 3.31
C LEU A 36 -10.69 -10.52 3.82
N ARG A 37 -10.76 -10.04 5.06
CA ARG A 37 -12.01 -9.73 5.78
C ARG A 37 -11.83 -8.56 6.73
N PRO A 38 -12.90 -7.93 7.22
CA PRO A 38 -12.82 -6.94 8.29
C PRO A 38 -12.07 -7.49 9.51
N GLY A 39 -11.27 -6.65 10.14
CA GLY A 39 -10.34 -7.07 11.21
C GLY A 39 -8.92 -7.35 10.71
N LEU A 40 -8.68 -7.25 9.40
CA LEU A 40 -7.34 -7.28 8.80
C LEU A 40 -6.98 -5.89 8.24
N ILE A 41 -5.69 -5.55 8.28
CA ILE A 41 -5.11 -4.44 7.52
C ILE A 41 -4.17 -5.05 6.49
N TRP A 42 -4.31 -4.66 5.23
CA TRP A 42 -3.51 -5.22 4.15
C TRP A 42 -2.64 -4.15 3.49
N VAL A 43 -1.33 -4.31 3.58
CA VAL A 43 -0.37 -3.43 2.91
C VAL A 43 0.03 -4.07 1.59
N THR A 44 -0.12 -3.34 0.52
CA THR A 44 0.15 -3.83 -0.84
C THR A 44 1.27 -3.04 -1.49
N SER A 45 1.91 -3.65 -2.45
CA SER A 45 2.79 -3.01 -3.43
C SER A 45 2.24 -3.26 -4.83
N GLY A 46 2.99 -2.91 -5.86
CA GLY A 46 2.75 -3.34 -7.23
C GLY A 46 2.08 -2.31 -8.12
N ALA A 47 1.72 -1.13 -7.63
CA ALA A 47 1.10 -0.09 -8.46
C ALA A 47 1.98 0.27 -9.67
N ALA A 48 3.27 0.55 -9.46
CA ALA A 48 4.19 0.91 -10.55
C ALA A 48 4.31 -0.21 -11.60
N GLU A 49 4.47 -1.47 -11.16
CA GLU A 49 4.62 -2.59 -12.08
C GLU A 49 3.33 -2.87 -12.86
N ILE A 50 2.18 -2.84 -12.21
CA ILE A 50 0.86 -2.99 -12.87
C ILE A 50 0.64 -1.86 -13.88
N GLY A 51 0.97 -0.62 -13.52
CA GLY A 51 0.87 0.51 -14.44
C GLY A 51 1.81 0.39 -15.63
N ARG A 52 3.03 -0.08 -15.42
CA ARG A 52 3.99 -0.36 -16.50
C ARG A 52 3.43 -1.40 -17.48
N LEU A 53 2.89 -2.51 -16.97
CA LEU A 53 2.29 -3.54 -17.79
C LEU A 53 1.08 -3.04 -18.59
N ASP A 54 0.18 -2.28 -17.96
CA ASP A 54 -0.96 -1.68 -18.64
C ASP A 54 -0.53 -0.69 -19.71
N TYR A 55 0.45 0.16 -19.42
CA TYR A 55 1.01 1.10 -20.39
C TYR A 55 1.61 0.38 -21.59
N MET A 56 2.46 -0.63 -21.35
CA MET A 56 3.07 -1.43 -22.41
C MET A 56 2.03 -2.16 -23.28
N LYS A 57 0.97 -2.70 -22.69
CA LYS A 57 -0.13 -3.33 -23.44
C LYS A 57 -0.85 -2.34 -24.36
N ARG A 58 -0.97 -1.08 -23.95
CA ARG A 58 -1.66 -0.03 -24.72
C ARG A 58 -0.79 0.56 -25.84
N THR A 59 0.51 0.70 -25.59
CA THR A 59 1.41 1.49 -26.45
C THR A 59 2.43 0.63 -27.21
N GLY A 60 2.71 -0.57 -26.74
CA GLY A 60 3.75 -1.45 -27.27
C GLY A 60 5.18 -1.10 -26.84
N HIS A 61 5.38 -0.08 -26.03
CA HIS A 61 6.71 0.36 -25.56
C HIS A 61 6.64 0.93 -24.14
N GLU A 62 7.77 1.05 -23.47
CA GLU A 62 7.89 1.73 -22.17
C GLU A 62 7.91 3.26 -22.33
N LEU A 63 7.70 3.98 -21.20
CA LEU A 63 7.88 5.42 -21.15
C LEU A 63 9.34 5.79 -21.46
N THR A 64 9.53 6.88 -22.20
CA THR A 64 10.83 7.38 -22.63
C THR A 64 11.33 8.57 -21.80
N CYS A 65 10.92 8.66 -20.56
CA CYS A 65 11.37 9.66 -19.60
C CYS A 65 12.41 9.10 -18.63
N ASP A 66 12.84 9.91 -17.68
CA ASP A 66 13.71 9.47 -16.60
C ASP A 66 13.07 8.30 -15.80
N SER A 67 13.90 7.44 -15.22
CA SER A 67 13.43 6.25 -14.53
C SER A 67 12.60 6.53 -13.28
N VAL A 68 12.86 7.66 -12.61
CA VAL A 68 12.10 8.11 -11.44
C VAL A 68 10.73 8.60 -11.88
N ASP A 69 10.69 9.45 -12.89
CA ASP A 69 9.45 9.95 -13.48
C ASP A 69 8.60 8.81 -14.03
N ALA A 70 9.21 7.88 -14.79
CA ALA A 70 8.51 6.71 -15.31
C ALA A 70 7.88 5.85 -14.19
N LYS A 71 8.61 5.63 -13.10
CA LYS A 71 8.09 4.88 -11.94
C LYS A 71 6.90 5.58 -11.29
N THR A 72 7.00 6.90 -11.16
CA THR A 72 5.94 7.75 -10.62
C THR A 72 4.66 7.71 -11.48
N ASP A 73 4.82 7.88 -12.79
CA ASP A 73 3.72 7.84 -13.75
C ASP A 73 3.07 6.45 -13.81
N TYR A 74 3.88 5.40 -13.83
CA TYR A 74 3.37 4.02 -13.76
C TYR A 74 2.63 3.76 -12.44
N ALA A 75 3.13 4.26 -11.31
CA ALA A 75 2.46 4.10 -10.03
C ALA A 75 1.10 4.82 -10.02
N ALA A 76 1.03 6.03 -10.58
CA ALA A 76 -0.20 6.79 -10.72
C ALA A 76 -1.24 6.04 -11.58
N GLN A 77 -0.81 5.49 -12.73
CA GLN A 77 -1.68 4.71 -13.61
C GLN A 77 -2.11 3.38 -12.97
N GLY A 78 -1.18 2.67 -12.35
CA GLY A 78 -1.40 1.33 -11.85
C GLY A 78 -2.16 1.28 -10.52
N GLN A 79 -2.15 2.35 -9.72
CA GLN A 79 -2.82 2.36 -8.42
C GLN A 79 -4.33 2.14 -8.53
N SER A 80 -4.99 2.74 -9.52
CA SER A 80 -6.42 2.53 -9.76
C SER A 80 -6.72 1.10 -10.21
N ILE A 81 -5.89 0.53 -11.08
CA ILE A 81 -6.01 -0.84 -11.57
C ILE A 81 -5.80 -1.84 -10.42
N LEU A 82 -4.80 -1.62 -9.59
CA LEU A 82 -4.52 -2.44 -8.40
C LEU A 82 -5.73 -2.46 -7.46
N MET A 83 -6.33 -1.31 -7.18
CA MET A 83 -7.50 -1.20 -6.31
C MET A 83 -8.75 -1.84 -6.94
N GLU A 84 -8.90 -1.77 -8.26
CA GLU A 84 -9.95 -2.47 -8.98
C GLU A 84 -9.85 -3.98 -8.77
N GLN A 85 -8.62 -4.57 -8.82
CA GLN A 85 -8.44 -5.99 -8.55
C GLN A 85 -8.86 -6.36 -7.13
N TYR A 86 -8.42 -5.64 -6.12
CA TYR A 86 -8.89 -5.89 -4.75
C TYR A 86 -10.40 -5.77 -4.63
N ARG A 87 -10.99 -4.74 -5.22
CA ARG A 87 -12.45 -4.55 -5.18
C ARG A 87 -13.21 -5.64 -5.91
N HIS A 88 -12.65 -6.17 -7.00
CA HIS A 88 -13.25 -7.22 -7.81
C HIS A 88 -13.24 -8.58 -7.09
N PHE A 89 -12.13 -8.94 -6.45
CA PHE A 89 -11.94 -10.27 -5.87
C PHE A 89 -12.38 -10.39 -4.40
N ILE A 90 -12.37 -9.30 -3.64
CA ILE A 90 -12.88 -9.30 -2.27
C ILE A 90 -14.40 -9.45 -2.30
N ARG A 91 -14.92 -10.23 -1.35
CA ARG A 91 -16.37 -10.46 -1.21
C ARG A 91 -17.15 -9.16 -1.21
N GLN A 92 -18.24 -9.11 -1.96
CA GLN A 92 -19.03 -7.89 -2.16
C GLN A 92 -19.71 -7.36 -0.89
N GLU A 93 -19.88 -8.20 0.12
CA GLU A 93 -20.39 -7.83 1.44
C GLU A 93 -19.43 -6.93 2.22
N TYR A 94 -18.13 -6.89 1.84
CA TYR A 94 -17.12 -6.06 2.48
C TYR A 94 -16.79 -4.83 1.64
N SER A 95 -16.61 -3.69 2.31
CA SER A 95 -16.11 -2.50 1.67
C SER A 95 -14.57 -2.54 1.58
N VAL A 96 -14.01 -2.07 0.48
CA VAL A 96 -12.56 -1.87 0.32
C VAL A 96 -12.26 -0.39 0.49
N ARG A 97 -11.31 -0.05 1.36
CA ARG A 97 -10.86 1.32 1.59
C ARG A 97 -9.41 1.48 1.22
N GLN A 98 -9.16 2.24 0.16
CA GLN A 98 -7.81 2.65 -0.18
C GLN A 98 -7.29 3.64 0.85
N VAL A 99 -6.07 3.39 1.35
CA VAL A 99 -5.34 4.31 2.23
C VAL A 99 -3.95 4.51 1.66
N LEU A 100 -3.68 5.70 1.12
CA LEU A 100 -2.36 6.07 0.63
C LEU A 100 -1.62 6.83 1.72
N VAL A 101 -0.41 6.37 2.02
CA VAL A 101 0.40 6.90 3.11
C VAL A 101 1.78 7.33 2.64
N GLU A 102 2.37 8.24 3.39
CA GLU A 102 3.74 8.70 3.28
C GLU A 102 4.34 8.76 4.68
N HIS A 103 5.67 8.77 4.81
CA HIS A 103 6.35 8.80 6.12
C HIS A 103 5.89 9.98 7.00
N GLN A 104 5.58 11.14 6.42
CA GLN A 104 5.08 12.31 7.14
C GLN A 104 3.79 12.04 7.92
N HIS A 105 2.93 11.14 7.41
CA HIS A 105 1.68 10.78 8.08
C HIS A 105 1.90 10.05 9.42
N PHE A 106 3.02 9.39 9.57
CA PHE A 106 3.38 8.67 10.81
C PHE A 106 4.24 9.50 11.75
N ASN A 107 4.93 10.52 11.24
CA ASN A 107 5.77 11.43 12.03
C ASN A 107 5.00 12.63 12.60
N ASP A 108 3.82 12.93 12.06
CA ASP A 108 2.88 13.91 12.61
C ASP A 108 1.90 13.21 13.57
N PRO A 109 1.86 13.58 14.87
CA PRO A 109 1.00 12.92 15.86
C PRO A 109 -0.50 12.98 15.53
N GLU A 110 -0.96 14.09 14.95
CA GLU A 110 -2.40 14.26 14.62
C GLU A 110 -2.78 13.41 13.42
N LYS A 111 -1.97 13.39 12.36
CA LYS A 111 -2.18 12.54 11.18
C LYS A 111 -2.09 11.08 11.54
N ARG A 112 -1.11 10.69 12.36
CA ARG A 112 -0.95 9.33 12.86
C ARG A 112 -2.19 8.84 13.61
N GLU A 113 -2.71 9.64 14.54
CA GLU A 113 -3.92 9.30 15.27
C GLU A 113 -5.15 9.30 14.37
N HIS A 114 -5.20 10.18 13.37
CA HIS A 114 -6.28 10.17 12.37
C HIS A 114 -6.31 8.85 11.58
N ILE A 115 -5.15 8.36 11.11
CA ILE A 115 -5.03 7.09 10.40
C ILE A 115 -5.42 5.93 11.32
N ARG A 116 -4.94 5.92 12.57
CA ARG A 116 -5.32 4.89 13.55
C ARG A 116 -6.84 4.80 13.70
N ARG A 117 -7.50 5.94 13.92
CA ARG A 117 -8.96 6.00 14.03
C ARG A 117 -9.68 5.58 12.74
N LEU A 118 -9.09 5.85 11.56
CA LEU A 118 -9.63 5.40 10.28
C LEU A 118 -9.64 3.86 10.23
N PHE A 119 -8.56 3.22 10.63
CA PHE A 119 -8.48 1.75 10.66
C PHE A 119 -9.53 1.16 11.61
N LEU A 120 -9.65 1.67 12.83
CA LEU A 120 -10.64 1.20 13.79
C LEU A 120 -12.07 1.33 13.25
N ARG A 121 -12.42 2.50 12.69
CA ARG A 121 -13.73 2.69 12.05
C ARG A 121 -13.94 1.77 10.84
N ALA A 122 -12.90 1.49 10.07
CA ALA A 122 -13.01 0.57 8.94
C ALA A 122 -13.43 -0.83 9.40
N ARG A 123 -12.76 -1.35 10.44
CA ARG A 123 -13.12 -2.63 11.06
C ARG A 123 -14.59 -2.65 11.50
N ASP A 124 -15.01 -1.65 12.25
CA ASP A 124 -16.35 -1.57 12.84
C ASP A 124 -17.46 -1.41 11.79
N GLN A 125 -17.11 -0.96 10.60
CA GLN A 125 -18.01 -0.74 9.45
C GLN A 125 -17.92 -1.83 8.38
N GLY A 126 -17.33 -2.97 8.69
CA GLY A 126 -17.21 -4.07 7.73
C GLY A 126 -16.32 -3.75 6.53
N ALA A 127 -15.34 -2.89 6.70
CA ALA A 127 -14.42 -2.50 5.63
C ALA A 127 -13.00 -3.04 5.86
N ILE A 128 -12.29 -3.26 4.75
CA ILE A 128 -10.90 -3.73 4.74
C ILE A 128 -10.01 -2.59 4.25
N PRO A 129 -9.11 -2.06 5.08
CA PRO A 129 -8.10 -1.12 4.65
C PRO A 129 -7.08 -1.80 3.75
N ILE A 130 -6.91 -1.29 2.53
CA ILE A 130 -5.84 -1.64 1.61
C ILE A 130 -4.90 -0.45 1.57
N VAL A 131 -3.72 -0.62 2.14
CA VAL A 131 -2.73 0.45 2.31
C VAL A 131 -1.66 0.31 1.25
N ASN A 132 -1.27 1.41 0.63
CA ASN A 132 -0.08 1.49 -0.22
C ASN A 132 0.68 2.78 0.07
N TYR A 133 1.97 2.78 -0.24
CA TYR A 133 2.73 4.01 -0.24
C TYR A 133 2.27 4.90 -1.40
N ASN A 134 2.31 6.23 -1.21
CA ASN A 134 1.84 7.19 -2.19
C ASN A 134 2.94 7.54 -3.20
N ASP A 135 3.44 6.53 -3.91
CA ASP A 135 4.54 6.68 -4.88
C ASP A 135 4.33 7.78 -5.94
N PRO A 136 3.10 8.10 -6.40
CA PRO A 136 2.89 9.17 -7.37
C PRO A 136 3.33 10.57 -6.92
N VAL A 137 3.39 10.83 -5.64
CA VAL A 137 3.73 12.16 -5.09
C VAL A 137 4.99 12.17 -4.24
N SER A 138 5.62 11.02 -4.05
CA SER A 138 6.80 10.89 -3.17
C SER A 138 7.75 9.84 -3.73
N ASP A 139 8.76 10.29 -4.48
CA ASP A 139 9.82 9.44 -4.96
C ASP A 139 10.80 9.03 -3.84
N GLU A 140 11.61 8.01 -4.10
CA GLU A 140 12.51 7.43 -3.10
C GLU A 140 13.61 8.39 -2.64
N GLU A 141 14.10 9.26 -3.52
CA GLU A 141 15.18 10.22 -3.19
C GLU A 141 14.64 11.32 -2.28
N ASN A 142 13.48 11.88 -2.61
CA ASN A 142 12.80 12.86 -1.77
C ASN A 142 12.49 12.29 -0.39
N ARG A 143 12.00 11.05 -0.30
CA ARG A 143 11.75 10.36 0.98
C ARG A 143 13.00 10.27 1.85
N LYS A 144 14.12 9.83 1.27
CA LYS A 144 15.39 9.71 1.99
C LYS A 144 15.89 11.06 2.52
N TRP A 145 15.75 12.12 1.71
CA TRP A 145 16.15 13.46 2.10
C TRP A 145 15.27 14.03 3.21
N GLU A 146 13.96 13.86 3.12
CA GLU A 146 13.01 14.31 4.14
C GLU A 146 13.22 13.57 5.46
N LEU A 147 13.42 12.26 5.45
CA LEU A 147 13.75 11.48 6.63
C LEU A 147 15.09 11.88 7.25
N PHE A 148 16.09 12.18 6.43
CA PHE A 148 17.37 12.72 6.93
C PHE A 148 17.17 14.03 7.70
N ASN A 149 16.34 14.95 7.20
CA ASN A 149 16.03 16.19 7.87
C ASN A 149 15.25 15.95 9.19
N LEU A 150 14.24 15.09 9.17
CA LEU A 150 13.46 14.74 10.36
C LEU A 150 14.32 14.15 11.47
N ARG A 151 15.30 13.30 11.16
CA ARG A 151 16.25 12.74 12.14
C ARG A 151 17.12 13.81 12.83
N ARG A 152 17.33 14.95 12.20
CA ARG A 152 18.07 16.08 12.82
C ARG A 152 17.22 16.88 13.80
N GLU A 153 15.91 16.88 13.62
CA GLU A 153 14.97 17.67 14.41
C GLU A 153 14.30 16.86 15.52
N HIS A 154 14.15 15.56 15.32
CA HIS A 154 13.41 14.67 16.22
C HIS A 154 14.25 13.49 16.71
N ARG A 155 14.05 13.12 18.00
CA ARG A 155 14.72 11.95 18.60
C ARG A 155 14.19 10.61 18.11
N VAL A 156 12.92 10.56 17.71
CA VAL A 156 12.24 9.35 17.22
C VAL A 156 11.61 9.71 15.90
N VAL A 157 11.98 8.98 14.86
CA VAL A 157 11.44 9.13 13.51
C VAL A 157 10.89 7.77 13.06
N HIS A 158 9.64 7.74 12.61
CA HIS A 158 9.05 6.58 11.98
C HIS A 158 9.49 6.55 10.51
N GLU A 159 10.33 5.59 10.21
CA GLU A 159 10.86 5.40 8.85
C GLU A 159 9.88 4.56 8.03
N CYS A 160 9.46 5.10 6.92
CA CYS A 160 8.63 4.42 5.93
C CYS A 160 9.17 4.80 4.56
N VAL A 161 10.17 4.09 4.07
CA VAL A 161 10.69 4.28 2.71
C VAL A 161 10.12 3.24 1.73
N ASP A 162 9.58 2.16 2.28
CA ASP A 162 8.94 1.10 1.50
C ASP A 162 7.68 0.53 2.21
N ASN A 163 7.03 -0.42 1.57
CA ASN A 163 5.81 -1.04 2.09
C ASN A 163 6.08 -2.08 3.20
N ASP A 164 7.29 -2.58 3.37
CA ASP A 164 7.65 -3.46 4.50
C ASP A 164 7.74 -2.64 5.79
N GLU A 165 8.44 -1.50 5.74
CA GLU A 165 8.51 -0.56 6.85
C GLU A 165 7.14 0.04 7.17
N THR A 166 6.36 0.37 6.14
CA THR A 166 4.97 0.84 6.30
C THR A 166 4.13 -0.18 7.07
N ALA A 167 4.22 -1.46 6.76
CA ALA A 167 3.50 -2.51 7.47
C ALA A 167 3.95 -2.60 8.94
N ALA A 168 5.24 -2.51 9.20
CA ALA A 168 5.79 -2.53 10.56
C ALA A 168 5.31 -1.32 11.39
N VAL A 169 5.33 -0.12 10.81
CA VAL A 169 4.84 1.10 11.48
C VAL A 169 3.34 1.00 11.76
N ILE A 170 2.54 0.51 10.82
CA ILE A 170 1.09 0.29 11.02
C ILE A 170 0.85 -0.72 12.14
N ALA A 171 1.60 -1.82 12.18
CA ALA A 171 1.48 -2.80 13.26
C ALA A 171 1.82 -2.24 14.64
N GLY A 172 2.75 -1.27 14.70
CA GLY A 172 3.04 -0.52 15.94
C GLY A 172 1.99 0.55 16.28
N LEU A 173 1.17 0.95 15.32
CA LEU A 173 0.12 1.96 15.49
C LEU A 173 -1.15 1.38 16.11
N VAL A 174 -1.44 0.12 15.83
CA VAL A 174 -2.61 -0.62 16.31
C VAL A 174 -2.15 -1.86 17.10
N THR A 175 -3.01 -2.39 17.96
CA THR A 175 -2.71 -3.66 18.63
C THR A 175 -3.10 -4.83 17.71
N THR A 176 -2.12 -5.63 17.34
CA THR A 176 -2.33 -6.77 16.43
C THR A 176 -2.00 -8.09 17.11
N LYS A 177 -2.70 -9.15 16.70
CA LYS A 177 -2.38 -10.51 17.12
C LYS A 177 -1.18 -11.08 16.35
N VAL A 178 -1.06 -10.74 15.07
CA VAL A 178 -0.02 -11.21 14.16
C VAL A 178 0.42 -10.06 13.23
N LEU A 179 1.70 -10.01 12.94
CA LEU A 179 2.33 -9.21 11.90
C LEU A 179 2.92 -10.16 10.87
#